data_c508bf65cdf71d366d51e7569f92221c
#
_entry.id   c508bf65cdf71d366d51e7569f92221c
#
_cell.length_a   1.000
_cell.length_b   1.000
_cell.length_c   1.000
_cell.angle_alpha   90.00
_cell.angle_beta   90.00
_cell.angle_gamma   90.00
#
_symmetry.space_group_name_H-M   'P 1'
#
loop_
_entity.id
_entity.type
_entity.pdbx_description
1 polymer ?
#
loop_
_entity_poly.entity_id
_entity_poly.type
_entity_poly.pdbx_seq_one_letter_code
_entity_poly.pdbx_strand_id
1 'polypeptide(L)'
;MKQKLDIVKVFPEIDLIQDEALRRGTIAVWEQLWVESKWENIMDLPCSTHKTDYPHVIHNRSVVRMAIHVAETLKEFHHVDINMDHLIAAALLQDASKLVEYEPTEDGGCVMSELGKTFAHSFYAGHMALNHGIPYDVAQVILTHSPDSPVYPQTLICKILFYVDQTDMAAIGGDRWRKMNVTYR
;
A
#
# COMPACT_ATOMS: atom_id res chain seq x y z
N MET A 1 -17.68 18.49 8.10
CA MET A 1 -17.34 17.05 8.09
C MET A 1 -16.87 16.70 6.68
N LYS A 2 -15.77 15.98 6.56
CA LYS A 2 -15.24 15.54 5.26
C LYS A 2 -16.25 14.62 4.56
N GLN A 3 -16.38 14.74 3.24
CA GLN A 3 -17.29 13.90 2.47
C GLN A 3 -16.84 12.43 2.55
N LYS A 4 -17.80 11.52 2.76
CA LYS A 4 -17.53 10.08 2.76
C LYS A 4 -17.07 9.66 1.37
N LEU A 5 -15.97 8.94 1.30
CA LEU A 5 -15.43 8.37 0.07
C LEU A 5 -15.95 6.95 -0.12
N ASP A 6 -16.38 6.62 -1.32
CA ASP A 6 -16.70 5.24 -1.70
C ASP A 6 -15.40 4.49 -2.03
N ILE A 7 -14.83 3.84 -1.01
CA ILE A 7 -13.53 3.17 -1.12
C ILE A 7 -13.55 2.05 -2.16
N VAL A 8 -14.66 1.34 -2.33
CA VAL A 8 -14.78 0.27 -3.33
C VAL A 8 -14.74 0.82 -4.75
N LYS A 9 -15.29 2.03 -4.98
CA LYS A 9 -15.13 2.68 -6.29
C LYS A 9 -13.70 3.12 -6.57
N VAL A 10 -12.96 3.51 -5.54
CA VAL A 10 -11.54 3.88 -5.69
C VAL A 10 -10.68 2.65 -5.95
N PHE A 11 -10.92 1.59 -5.18
CA PHE A 11 -10.18 0.33 -5.22
C PHE A 11 -11.11 -0.86 -5.47
N PRO A 12 -11.59 -1.07 -6.72
CA PRO A 12 -12.51 -2.17 -7.02
C PRO A 12 -11.91 -3.56 -6.77
N GLU A 13 -10.60 -3.65 -6.63
CA GLU A 13 -9.90 -4.88 -6.26
C GLU A 13 -10.28 -5.39 -4.86
N ILE A 14 -10.90 -4.57 -4.01
CA ILE A 14 -11.47 -4.95 -2.70
C ILE A 14 -12.53 -6.05 -2.86
N ASP A 15 -13.30 -6.03 -3.93
CA ASP A 15 -14.34 -7.04 -4.20
C ASP A 15 -13.77 -8.44 -4.50
N LEU A 16 -12.47 -8.55 -4.75
CA LEU A 16 -11.79 -9.83 -4.92
C LEU A 16 -11.51 -10.55 -3.59
N ILE A 17 -11.58 -9.85 -2.45
CA ILE A 17 -11.42 -10.46 -1.11
C ILE A 17 -12.71 -11.21 -0.78
N GLN A 18 -12.61 -12.54 -0.61
CA GLN A 18 -13.76 -13.42 -0.33
C GLN A 18 -14.13 -13.43 1.16
N ASP A 19 -13.14 -13.29 2.05
CA ASP A 19 -13.39 -13.16 3.49
C ASP A 19 -14.06 -11.82 3.79
N GLU A 20 -15.32 -11.86 4.20
CA GLU A 20 -16.11 -10.67 4.47
C GLU A 20 -15.57 -9.82 5.64
N ALA A 21 -14.99 -10.47 6.66
CA ALA A 21 -14.46 -9.73 7.80
C ALA A 21 -13.19 -8.96 7.39
N LEU A 22 -12.32 -9.62 6.64
CA LEU A 22 -11.10 -9.02 6.09
C LEU A 22 -11.43 -7.88 5.11
N ARG A 23 -12.41 -8.09 4.23
CA ARG A 23 -12.88 -7.07 3.29
C ARG A 23 -13.42 -5.84 4.03
N ARG A 24 -14.29 -6.01 5.04
CA ARG A 24 -14.78 -4.89 5.85
C ARG A 24 -13.67 -4.16 6.60
N GLY A 25 -12.73 -4.90 7.19
CA GLY A 25 -11.57 -4.31 7.86
C GLY A 25 -10.71 -3.47 6.90
N THR A 26 -10.46 -4.00 5.68
CA THR A 26 -9.73 -3.27 4.64
C THR A 26 -10.41 -1.96 4.26
N ILE A 27 -11.73 -1.96 4.08
CA ILE A 27 -12.50 -0.73 3.80
C ILE A 27 -12.41 0.24 4.98
N ALA A 28 -12.57 -0.25 6.21
CA ALA A 28 -12.60 0.58 7.41
C ALA A 28 -11.26 1.30 7.65
N VAL A 29 -10.13 0.66 7.36
CA VAL A 29 -8.79 1.31 7.41
C VAL A 29 -8.75 2.52 6.47
N TRP A 30 -9.14 2.33 5.22
CA TRP A 30 -9.15 3.42 4.23
C TRP A 30 -10.12 4.53 4.60
N GLU A 31 -11.34 4.20 5.08
CA GLU A 31 -12.34 5.19 5.50
C GLU A 31 -11.82 6.03 6.67
N GLN A 32 -11.17 5.43 7.67
CA GLN A 32 -10.62 6.15 8.80
C GLN A 32 -9.48 7.07 8.36
N LEU A 33 -8.49 6.54 7.64
CA LEU A 33 -7.35 7.33 7.16
C LEU A 33 -7.79 8.47 6.23
N TRP A 34 -8.84 8.24 5.41
CA TRP A 34 -9.44 9.28 4.61
C TRP A 34 -10.00 10.41 5.46
N VAL A 35 -10.75 10.10 6.50
CA VAL A 35 -11.36 11.11 7.40
C VAL A 35 -10.26 11.91 8.13
N GLU A 36 -9.19 11.26 8.54
CA GLU A 36 -8.06 11.87 9.25
C GLU A 36 -7.16 12.71 8.32
N SER A 37 -7.16 12.42 7.03
CA SER A 37 -6.28 13.08 6.06
C SER A 37 -6.70 14.54 5.78
N LYS A 38 -5.77 15.35 5.26
CA LYS A 38 -6.03 16.73 4.81
C LYS A 38 -6.36 16.84 3.33
N TRP A 39 -6.36 15.73 2.59
CA TRP A 39 -6.63 15.69 1.15
C TRP A 39 -8.13 15.89 0.88
N GLU A 40 -8.47 16.72 -0.11
CA GLU A 40 -9.86 16.94 -0.55
C GLU A 40 -10.28 15.95 -1.63
N ASN A 41 -9.34 15.50 -2.46
CA ASN A 41 -9.54 14.48 -3.47
C ASN A 41 -8.44 13.41 -3.34
N ILE A 42 -8.81 12.13 -3.25
CA ILE A 42 -7.86 11.04 -3.05
C ILE A 42 -6.90 10.88 -4.25
N MET A 43 -7.30 11.32 -5.44
CA MET A 43 -6.46 11.27 -6.64
C MET A 43 -5.32 12.30 -6.61
N ASP A 44 -5.38 13.29 -5.73
CA ASP A 44 -4.33 14.29 -5.57
C ASP A 44 -3.21 13.81 -4.63
N LEU A 45 -3.44 12.72 -3.87
CA LEU A 45 -2.41 12.10 -3.06
C LEU A 45 -1.32 11.51 -3.98
N PRO A 46 -0.06 11.96 -3.90
CA PRO A 46 1.02 11.42 -4.72
C PRO A 46 1.57 10.10 -4.17
N CYS A 47 2.15 9.28 -5.03
CA CYS A 47 2.81 8.03 -4.62
C CYS A 47 4.09 8.28 -3.79
N SER A 48 4.74 9.43 -3.96
CA SER A 48 5.87 9.86 -3.14
C SER A 48 6.04 11.38 -3.21
N THR A 49 6.71 11.97 -2.22
CA THR A 49 7.06 13.41 -2.21
C THR A 49 7.98 13.84 -3.36
N HIS A 50 8.59 12.87 -4.02
CA HIS A 50 9.48 13.12 -5.16
C HIS A 50 8.81 12.96 -6.52
N LYS A 51 7.59 12.43 -6.54
CA LYS A 51 6.81 12.15 -7.74
C LYS A 51 5.37 12.58 -7.51
N THR A 52 5.21 13.89 -7.40
CA THR A 52 3.94 14.51 -7.03
C THR A 52 2.90 14.51 -8.15
N ASP A 53 3.31 14.27 -9.39
CA ASP A 53 2.45 14.16 -10.57
C ASP A 53 1.91 12.74 -10.81
N TYR A 54 2.22 11.77 -9.93
CA TYR A 54 1.74 10.39 -10.06
C TYR A 54 0.82 10.01 -8.89
N PRO A 55 -0.49 9.80 -9.15
CA PRO A 55 -1.44 9.50 -8.09
C PRO A 55 -1.15 8.19 -7.36
N HIS A 56 -1.17 8.23 -6.04
CA HIS A 56 -1.01 7.06 -5.18
C HIS A 56 -2.02 5.94 -5.49
N VAL A 57 -3.27 6.30 -5.81
CA VAL A 57 -4.31 5.32 -6.18
C VAL A 57 -3.87 4.45 -7.36
N ILE A 58 -3.22 5.05 -8.37
CA ILE A 58 -2.76 4.33 -9.56
C ILE A 58 -1.64 3.36 -9.17
N HIS A 59 -0.66 3.82 -8.39
CA HIS A 59 0.41 2.98 -7.84
C HIS A 59 -0.16 1.80 -7.04
N ASN A 60 -1.01 2.08 -6.06
CA ASN A 60 -1.57 1.05 -5.18
C ASN A 60 -2.33 -0.03 -5.99
N ARG A 61 -3.20 0.37 -6.92
CA ARG A 61 -3.93 -0.56 -7.79
C ARG A 61 -3.02 -1.37 -8.71
N SER A 62 -1.96 -0.76 -9.24
CA SER A 62 -0.96 -1.44 -10.05
C SER A 62 -0.27 -2.53 -9.24
N VAL A 63 0.17 -2.22 -8.02
CA VAL A 63 0.81 -3.17 -7.10
C VAL A 63 -0.12 -4.34 -6.77
N VAL A 64 -1.39 -4.07 -6.44
CA VAL A 64 -2.39 -5.13 -6.17
C VAL A 64 -2.53 -6.08 -7.35
N ARG A 65 -2.68 -5.55 -8.56
CA ARG A 65 -2.85 -6.37 -9.77
C ARG A 65 -1.62 -7.20 -10.10
N MET A 66 -0.43 -6.61 -9.99
CA MET A 66 0.82 -7.35 -10.18
C MET A 66 0.97 -8.45 -9.12
N ALA A 67 0.65 -8.18 -7.86
CA ALA A 67 0.71 -9.19 -6.80
C ALA A 67 -0.19 -10.38 -7.08
N ILE A 68 -1.43 -10.14 -7.54
CA ILE A 68 -2.37 -11.19 -7.95
C ILE A 68 -1.76 -12.05 -9.08
N HIS A 69 -1.30 -11.43 -10.17
CA HIS A 69 -0.76 -12.18 -11.32
C HIS A 69 0.51 -12.96 -10.98
N VAL A 70 1.39 -12.39 -10.15
CA VAL A 70 2.59 -13.11 -9.67
C VAL A 70 2.16 -14.32 -8.83
N ALA A 71 1.22 -14.15 -7.90
CA ALA A 71 0.73 -15.24 -7.07
C ALA A 71 0.06 -16.34 -7.88
N GLU A 72 -0.79 -15.99 -8.86
CA GLU A 72 -1.43 -16.94 -9.78
C GLU A 72 -0.39 -17.75 -10.56
N THR A 73 0.62 -17.09 -11.12
CA THR A 73 1.73 -17.72 -11.83
C THR A 73 2.49 -18.72 -10.92
N LEU A 74 2.79 -18.31 -9.69
CA LEU A 74 3.50 -19.17 -8.75
C LEU A 74 2.64 -20.38 -8.32
N LYS A 75 1.34 -20.20 -8.15
CA LYS A 75 0.40 -21.31 -7.88
C LYS A 75 0.34 -22.29 -9.05
N GLU A 76 0.28 -21.79 -10.27
CA GLU A 76 0.19 -22.61 -11.49
C GLU A 76 1.46 -23.45 -11.71
N PHE A 77 2.62 -22.82 -11.69
CA PHE A 77 3.88 -23.48 -12.09
C PHE A 77 4.65 -24.12 -10.95
N HIS A 78 4.47 -23.64 -9.72
CA HIS A 78 5.23 -24.12 -8.55
C HIS A 78 4.36 -24.80 -7.49
N HIS A 79 3.03 -24.83 -7.70
CA HIS A 79 2.07 -25.49 -6.82
C HIS A 79 2.15 -25.02 -5.35
N VAL A 80 2.55 -23.75 -5.14
CA VAL A 80 2.62 -23.16 -3.81
C VAL A 80 1.23 -22.75 -3.32
N ASP A 81 1.00 -22.90 -2.02
CA ASP A 81 -0.21 -22.41 -1.39
C ASP A 81 -0.04 -20.94 -1.01
N ILE A 82 -0.94 -20.10 -1.53
CA ILE A 82 -0.97 -18.67 -1.26
C ILE A 82 -2.40 -18.27 -0.90
N ASN A 83 -2.57 -17.72 0.29
CA ASN A 83 -3.83 -17.10 0.68
C ASN A 83 -4.02 -15.80 -0.10
N MET A 84 -4.87 -15.84 -1.13
CA MET A 84 -5.11 -14.70 -2.02
C MET A 84 -5.78 -13.54 -1.30
N ASP A 85 -6.69 -13.80 -0.38
CA ASP A 85 -7.36 -12.75 0.39
C ASP A 85 -6.37 -11.95 1.24
N HIS A 86 -5.43 -12.64 1.91
CA HIS A 86 -4.38 -12.00 2.69
C HIS A 86 -3.43 -11.18 1.81
N LEU A 87 -3.04 -11.71 0.64
CA LEU A 87 -2.18 -10.97 -0.29
C LEU A 87 -2.87 -9.72 -0.82
N ILE A 88 -4.15 -9.83 -1.25
CA ILE A 88 -4.91 -8.71 -1.80
C ILE A 88 -5.14 -7.64 -0.73
N ALA A 89 -5.55 -8.04 0.48
CA ALA A 89 -5.75 -7.10 1.58
C ALA A 89 -4.44 -6.38 1.96
N ALA A 90 -3.34 -7.11 2.08
CA ALA A 90 -2.05 -6.50 2.37
C ALA A 90 -1.60 -5.53 1.28
N ALA A 91 -1.74 -5.91 0.00
CA ALA A 91 -1.38 -5.06 -1.13
C ALA A 91 -2.26 -3.79 -1.21
N LEU A 92 -3.55 -3.89 -0.86
CA LEU A 92 -4.43 -2.72 -0.77
C LEU A 92 -4.04 -1.79 0.38
N LEU A 93 -3.54 -2.33 1.50
CA LEU A 93 -3.30 -1.57 2.72
C LEU A 93 -1.86 -1.11 2.90
N GLN A 94 -0.90 -1.63 2.13
CA GLN A 94 0.53 -1.38 2.33
C GLN A 94 0.88 0.09 2.52
N ASP A 95 0.29 0.93 1.71
CA ASP A 95 0.54 2.36 1.60
C ASP A 95 -0.64 3.24 2.03
N ALA A 96 -1.67 2.65 2.67
CA ALA A 96 -2.87 3.40 3.04
C ALA A 96 -2.56 4.58 3.98
N SER A 97 -1.55 4.45 4.84
CA SER A 97 -1.12 5.51 5.75
C SER A 97 -0.53 6.75 5.07
N LYS A 98 -0.18 6.69 3.78
CA LYS A 98 0.27 7.87 3.02
C LYS A 98 -0.78 8.98 2.98
N LEU A 99 -2.06 8.65 3.17
CA LEU A 99 -3.13 9.64 3.33
C LEU A 99 -2.88 10.63 4.49
N VAL A 100 -2.21 10.18 5.56
CA VAL A 100 -1.90 10.99 6.74
C VAL A 100 -0.40 11.25 6.90
N GLU A 101 0.43 10.50 6.20
CA GLU A 101 1.88 10.74 6.11
C GLU A 101 2.18 12.01 5.30
N TYR A 102 1.41 12.26 4.24
CA TYR A 102 1.57 13.43 3.40
C TYR A 102 0.43 14.42 3.59
N GLU A 103 0.77 15.71 3.52
CA GLU A 103 -0.18 16.81 3.58
C GLU A 103 -0.05 17.65 2.30
N PRO A 104 -1.19 18.07 1.70
CA PRO A 104 -1.16 18.97 0.55
C PRO A 104 -0.61 20.34 0.93
N THR A 105 0.07 21.01 0.00
CA THR A 105 0.50 22.40 0.11
C THR A 105 -0.33 23.30 -0.78
N GLU A 106 -0.36 24.60 -0.48
CA GLU A 106 -1.15 25.58 -1.23
C GLU A 106 -0.74 25.73 -2.70
N ASP A 107 0.52 25.39 -3.02
CA ASP A 107 1.07 25.43 -4.38
C ASP A 107 0.80 24.14 -5.17
N GLY A 108 0.00 23.21 -4.63
CA GLY A 108 -0.35 21.94 -5.28
C GLY A 108 0.70 20.84 -5.13
N GLY A 109 1.71 21.04 -4.28
CA GLY A 109 2.67 20.03 -3.90
C GLY A 109 2.23 19.23 -2.68
N CYS A 110 3.19 18.55 -2.04
CA CYS A 110 2.98 17.89 -0.75
C CYS A 110 4.22 17.93 0.13
N VAL A 111 3.98 17.83 1.43
CA VAL A 111 5.03 17.73 2.46
C VAL A 111 4.75 16.56 3.39
N MET A 112 5.77 16.07 4.05
CA MET A 112 5.58 15.10 5.13
C MET A 112 4.93 15.77 6.34
N SER A 113 3.87 15.15 6.85
CA SER A 113 3.24 15.53 8.12
C SER A 113 4.16 15.25 9.32
N GLU A 114 3.80 15.72 10.51
CA GLU A 114 4.52 15.36 11.74
C GLU A 114 4.45 13.84 12.02
N LEU A 115 3.33 13.20 11.68
CA LEU A 115 3.19 11.74 11.75
C LEU A 115 4.16 11.05 10.80
N GLY A 116 4.22 11.49 9.55
CA GLY A 116 5.12 10.92 8.52
C GLY A 116 6.61 11.10 8.83
N LYS A 117 6.98 12.18 9.54
CA LYS A 117 8.34 12.37 10.05
C LYS A 117 8.69 11.45 11.22
N THR A 118 7.67 11.02 11.97
CA THR A 118 7.87 10.24 13.20
C THR A 118 7.83 8.74 12.94
N PHE A 119 6.94 8.29 12.07
CA PHE A 119 6.70 6.87 11.81
C PHE A 119 6.87 6.52 10.33
N ALA A 120 7.54 5.39 10.06
CA ALA A 120 7.55 4.81 8.72
C ALA A 120 6.11 4.46 8.30
N HIS A 121 5.75 4.71 7.03
CA HIS A 121 4.40 4.41 6.51
C HIS A 121 4.01 2.94 6.70
N SER A 122 4.93 2.00 6.46
CA SER A 122 4.68 0.58 6.65
C SER A 122 4.30 0.22 8.10
N PHE A 123 4.94 0.89 9.09
CA PHE A 123 4.60 0.70 10.49
C PHE A 123 3.19 1.23 10.79
N TYR A 124 2.89 2.48 10.37
CA TYR A 124 1.61 3.09 10.69
C TYR A 124 0.45 2.40 9.97
N ALA A 125 0.63 1.99 8.71
CA ALA A 125 -0.35 1.18 7.97
C ALA A 125 -0.62 -0.16 8.66
N GLY A 126 0.42 -0.85 9.13
CA GLY A 126 0.27 -2.09 9.91
C GLY A 126 -0.45 -1.86 11.24
N HIS A 127 -0.15 -0.77 11.96
CA HIS A 127 -0.86 -0.38 13.18
C HIS A 127 -2.35 -0.15 12.92
N MET A 128 -2.68 0.60 11.88
CA MET A 128 -4.07 0.86 11.50
C MET A 128 -4.81 -0.42 11.10
N ALA A 129 -4.14 -1.30 10.36
CA ALA A 129 -4.69 -2.60 10.01
C ALA A 129 -5.07 -3.42 11.24
N LEU A 130 -4.18 -3.53 12.23
CA LEU A 130 -4.45 -4.24 13.48
C LEU A 130 -5.61 -3.63 14.28
N ASN A 131 -5.73 -2.32 14.31
CA ASN A 131 -6.82 -1.63 14.99
C ASN A 131 -8.21 -1.91 14.37
N HIS A 132 -8.23 -2.32 13.10
CA HIS A 132 -9.45 -2.71 12.37
C HIS A 132 -9.63 -4.23 12.25
N GLY A 133 -8.92 -5.01 13.07
CA GLY A 133 -9.10 -6.46 13.15
C GLY A 133 -8.48 -7.24 11.98
N ILE A 134 -7.59 -6.61 11.21
CA ILE A 134 -6.81 -7.31 10.19
C ILE A 134 -5.85 -8.31 10.87
N PRO A 135 -5.76 -9.56 10.37
CA PRO A 135 -4.91 -10.59 10.95
C PRO A 135 -3.42 -10.20 11.04
N TYR A 136 -2.71 -10.73 12.05
CA TYR A 136 -1.29 -10.43 12.28
C TYR A 136 -0.38 -10.76 11.10
N ASP A 137 -0.66 -11.84 10.39
CA ASP A 137 0.10 -12.26 9.23
C ASP A 137 -0.09 -11.30 8.05
N VAL A 138 -1.29 -10.74 7.84
CA VAL A 138 -1.53 -9.66 6.87
C VAL A 138 -0.82 -8.38 7.31
N ALA A 139 -0.90 -8.01 8.58
CA ALA A 139 -0.19 -6.84 9.11
C ALA A 139 1.34 -6.99 8.97
N GLN A 140 1.89 -8.20 9.12
CA GLN A 140 3.30 -8.48 8.87
C GLN A 140 3.68 -8.22 7.41
N VAL A 141 2.84 -8.62 6.46
CA VAL A 141 3.06 -8.35 5.03
C VAL A 141 3.13 -6.84 4.78
N ILE A 142 2.18 -6.08 5.35
CA ILE A 142 2.16 -4.61 5.28
C ILE A 142 3.46 -4.03 5.85
N LEU A 143 3.88 -4.48 7.04
CA LEU A 143 5.08 -3.96 7.70
C LEU A 143 6.36 -4.18 6.89
N THR A 144 6.45 -5.26 6.11
CA THR A 144 7.68 -5.68 5.43
C THR A 144 7.75 -5.35 3.95
N HIS A 145 6.76 -4.60 3.40
CA HIS A 145 6.68 -4.34 1.96
C HIS A 145 7.73 -3.32 1.45
N SER A 146 8.21 -2.44 2.33
CA SER A 146 9.13 -1.34 1.95
C SER A 146 10.58 -1.66 2.32
N PRO A 147 11.58 -1.19 1.53
CA PRO A 147 13.00 -1.25 1.90
C PRO A 147 13.32 -0.52 3.20
N ASP A 148 12.52 0.48 3.57
CA ASP A 148 12.67 1.24 4.82
C ASP A 148 12.12 0.51 6.05
N SER A 149 11.54 -0.69 5.85
CA SER A 149 11.06 -1.50 6.95
C SER A 149 12.20 -1.99 7.84
N PRO A 150 12.03 -1.96 9.17
CA PRO A 150 13.02 -2.52 10.09
C PRO A 150 13.06 -4.05 10.08
N VAL A 151 12.12 -4.69 9.38
CA VAL A 151 11.99 -6.15 9.31
C VAL A 151 11.98 -6.60 7.86
N TYR A 152 12.78 -7.62 7.54
CA TYR A 152 12.84 -8.19 6.20
C TYR A 152 11.63 -9.10 5.90
N PRO A 153 11.21 -9.21 4.62
CA PRO A 153 10.17 -10.12 4.19
C PRO A 153 10.49 -11.59 4.54
N GLN A 154 9.69 -12.21 5.39
CA GLN A 154 9.93 -13.57 5.89
C GLN A 154 9.18 -14.63 5.07
N THR A 155 7.94 -14.34 4.68
CA THR A 155 7.07 -15.29 3.97
C THR A 155 7.08 -15.04 2.46
N LEU A 156 6.54 -16.00 1.69
CA LEU A 156 6.39 -15.84 0.25
C LEU A 156 5.50 -14.64 -0.09
N ILE A 157 4.38 -14.46 0.62
CA ILE A 157 3.47 -13.32 0.42
C ILE A 157 4.18 -11.99 0.67
N CYS A 158 4.98 -11.89 1.75
CA CYS A 158 5.80 -10.70 2.04
C CYS A 158 6.77 -10.39 0.88
N LYS A 159 7.42 -11.42 0.33
CA LYS A 159 8.35 -11.26 -0.78
C LYS A 159 7.66 -10.86 -2.07
N ILE A 160 6.50 -11.45 -2.37
CA ILE A 160 5.69 -11.06 -3.54
C ILE A 160 5.40 -9.56 -3.45
N LEU A 161 4.80 -9.12 -2.35
CA LEU A 161 4.42 -7.72 -2.21
C LEU A 161 5.63 -6.78 -2.30
N PHE A 162 6.72 -7.10 -1.60
CA PHE A 162 7.96 -6.33 -1.63
C PHE A 162 8.48 -6.13 -3.06
N TYR A 163 8.59 -7.22 -3.84
CA TYR A 163 9.17 -7.13 -5.19
C TYR A 163 8.23 -6.48 -6.22
N VAL A 164 6.91 -6.67 -6.11
CA VAL A 164 5.98 -6.00 -7.04
C VAL A 164 5.89 -4.51 -6.76
N ASP A 165 5.93 -4.09 -5.50
CA ASP A 165 6.01 -2.68 -5.12
C ASP A 165 7.26 -2.03 -5.69
N GLN A 166 8.45 -2.64 -5.49
CA GLN A 166 9.70 -2.13 -6.05
C GLN A 166 9.69 -2.11 -7.59
N THR A 167 8.99 -3.07 -8.22
CA THR A 167 8.86 -3.12 -9.68
C THR A 167 8.01 -1.95 -10.19
N ASP A 168 6.89 -1.65 -9.54
CA ASP A 168 6.04 -0.51 -9.89
C ASP A 168 6.77 0.81 -9.67
N MET A 169 7.47 0.96 -8.55
CA MET A 169 8.30 2.14 -8.27
C MET A 169 9.41 2.32 -9.31
N ALA A 170 9.96 1.23 -9.85
CA ALA A 170 10.92 1.29 -10.97
C ALA A 170 10.29 1.82 -12.24
N ALA A 171 9.07 1.41 -12.54
CA ALA A 171 8.33 1.90 -13.71
C ALA A 171 8.00 3.40 -13.58
N ILE A 172 7.61 3.84 -12.39
CA ILE A 172 7.29 5.25 -12.10
C ILE A 172 8.55 6.12 -12.10
N GLY A 173 9.62 5.66 -11.43
CA GLY A 173 10.84 6.42 -11.17
C GLY A 173 11.87 6.40 -12.31
N GLY A 174 11.78 5.45 -13.24
CA GLY A 174 12.72 5.30 -14.35
C GLY A 174 14.19 5.20 -13.88
N ASP A 175 15.07 5.99 -14.49
CA ASP A 175 16.51 5.97 -14.19
C ASP A 175 16.86 6.37 -12.75
N ARG A 176 16.00 7.13 -12.10
CA ARG A 176 16.17 7.50 -10.70
C ARG A 176 16.09 6.28 -9.80
N TRP A 177 15.08 5.43 -10.00
CA TRP A 177 14.91 4.18 -9.26
C TRP A 177 16.15 3.29 -9.43
N ARG A 178 16.67 3.17 -10.65
CA ARG A 178 17.87 2.40 -10.97
C ARG A 178 19.08 2.87 -10.17
N LYS A 179 19.24 4.18 -9.99
CA LYS A 179 20.32 4.76 -9.20
C LYS A 179 20.18 4.53 -7.69
N MET A 180 18.94 4.44 -7.20
CA MET A 180 18.67 4.27 -5.76
C MET A 180 18.71 2.82 -5.31
N ASN A 181 18.32 1.88 -6.18
CA ASN A 181 18.04 0.49 -5.80
C ASN A 181 18.93 -0.56 -6.47
N VAL A 182 19.85 -0.16 -7.35
CA VAL A 182 20.92 -1.07 -7.72
C VAL A 182 21.86 -1.14 -6.53
N THR A 183 21.46 -1.92 -5.74
CA THR A 183 22.08 -2.39 -4.61
C THR A 183 23.34 -2.70 -4.53
N TYR A 184 23.60 -2.20 -3.73
CA TYR A 184 24.76 -2.24 -3.07
C TYR A 184 24.95 -3.33 -2.07
N ARG A 185 25.80 -4.19 -2.40
CA ARG A 185 26.54 -5.01 -1.47
C ARG A 185 28.02 -4.85 -1.79
#